data_98249c25766e8463fd5c907a63d0beb3
#
_entry.id   98249c25766e8463fd5c907a63d0beb3
#
_cell.length_a   1.000
_cell.length_b   1.000
_cell.length_c   1.000
_cell.angle_alpha   90.00
_cell.angle_beta   90.00
_cell.angle_gamma   90.00
#
_symmetry.space_group_name_H-M   'P 1'
#
loop_
_entity.id
_entity.type
_entity.pdbx_description
1 polymer ?
#
loop_
_entity_poly.entity_id
_entity_poly.type
_entity_poly.pdbx_seq_one_letter_code
_entity_poly.pdbx_strand_id
1 'polypeptide(L)'
;MQTFDLEAQGLRALNTALHAQPGSTNQTIWEILNPKRAHALAVGLDAPIEVNIKGSTGYYCAGMNKQATVHVHGSVGPGTAENMMSGTVIVEGDASQYAGATGNGGTLIIKGNASSRCGISMKGIDIVVKGSVGHNSAFMAQAGHLVVRGDAEDGLGDSLYEAVIYVAGRTGKLRADCQAQELTCLLYTPDPATSPTLFA
;
A
#
# COMPACT_ATOMS: atom_id res chain seq x y z
N MET A 1 15.74 -20.12 1.13
CA MET A 1 15.79 -18.77 1.70
C MET A 1 17.17 -18.19 1.40
N GLN A 2 17.25 -16.99 0.85
CA GLN A 2 18.49 -16.28 0.55
C GLN A 2 18.56 -15.03 1.45
N THR A 3 19.67 -14.85 2.14
CA THR A 3 19.88 -13.69 3.02
C THR A 3 20.81 -12.70 2.32
N PHE A 4 20.42 -11.42 2.33
CA PHE A 4 21.18 -10.33 1.72
C PHE A 4 21.39 -9.22 2.73
N ASP A 5 22.61 -8.86 3.02
CA ASP A 5 22.96 -7.72 3.87
C ASP A 5 23.14 -6.47 3.00
N LEU A 6 22.20 -5.54 3.11
CA LEU A 6 22.19 -4.33 2.28
C LEU A 6 23.36 -3.39 2.59
N GLU A 7 23.80 -3.35 3.85
CA GLU A 7 24.93 -2.53 4.26
C GLU A 7 26.25 -3.03 3.65
N ALA A 8 26.44 -4.35 3.61
CA ALA A 8 27.65 -4.96 3.09
C ALA A 8 27.71 -5.00 1.56
N GLN A 9 26.59 -5.24 0.89
CA GLN A 9 26.53 -5.56 -0.54
C GLN A 9 25.95 -4.43 -1.41
N GLY A 10 25.20 -3.52 -0.83
CA GLY A 10 24.65 -2.33 -1.48
C GLY A 10 23.36 -2.57 -2.27
N LEU A 11 22.60 -1.49 -2.43
CA LEU A 11 21.25 -1.50 -3.02
C LEU A 11 21.24 -1.95 -4.49
N ARG A 12 22.21 -1.53 -5.28
CA ARG A 12 22.26 -1.89 -6.72
C ARG A 12 22.43 -3.41 -6.88
N ALA A 13 23.31 -4.01 -6.10
CA ALA A 13 23.53 -5.46 -6.14
C ALA A 13 22.26 -6.22 -5.74
N LEU A 14 21.56 -5.76 -4.70
CA LEU A 14 20.27 -6.33 -4.30
C LEU A 14 19.24 -6.29 -5.43
N ASN A 15 18.95 -5.10 -5.96
CA ASN A 15 17.92 -4.97 -7.01
C ASN A 15 18.31 -5.77 -8.27
N THR A 16 19.59 -5.82 -8.63
CA THR A 16 20.07 -6.68 -9.74
C THR A 16 19.81 -8.15 -9.46
N ALA A 17 20.09 -8.64 -8.25
CA ALA A 17 19.86 -10.03 -7.88
C ALA A 17 18.36 -10.39 -7.84
N LEU A 18 17.52 -9.49 -7.37
CA LEU A 18 16.06 -9.66 -7.36
C LEU A 18 15.48 -9.69 -8.79
N HIS A 19 15.95 -8.81 -9.69
CA HIS A 19 15.50 -8.78 -11.08
C HIS A 19 16.02 -9.98 -11.90
N ALA A 20 17.09 -10.62 -11.48
CA ALA A 20 17.60 -11.82 -12.14
C ALA A 20 16.77 -13.08 -11.84
N GLN A 21 15.74 -12.99 -10.96
CA GLN A 21 14.88 -14.11 -10.65
C GLN A 21 13.98 -14.45 -11.84
N PRO A 22 13.94 -15.72 -12.28
CA PRO A 22 13.07 -16.10 -13.39
C PRO A 22 11.60 -16.00 -13.01
N GLY A 23 10.75 -15.55 -13.92
CA GLY A 23 9.30 -15.44 -13.73
C GLY A 23 8.58 -16.77 -13.45
N SER A 24 9.27 -17.90 -13.67
CA SER A 24 8.78 -19.25 -13.38
C SER A 24 9.35 -19.82 -12.07
N THR A 25 9.96 -19.00 -11.23
CA THR A 25 10.60 -19.42 -9.98
C THR A 25 9.57 -19.92 -8.98
N ASN A 26 9.76 -21.13 -8.46
CA ASN A 26 8.98 -21.60 -7.32
C ASN A 26 9.47 -20.90 -6.04
N GLN A 27 8.78 -19.84 -5.67
CA GLN A 27 8.84 -19.14 -4.37
C GLN A 27 10.23 -19.06 -3.70
N THR A 28 11.17 -18.37 -4.32
CA THR A 28 12.42 -18.01 -3.65
C THR A 28 12.12 -16.96 -2.58
N ILE A 29 12.46 -17.26 -1.32
CA ILE A 29 12.32 -16.34 -0.19
C ILE A 29 13.64 -15.60 0.00
N TRP A 30 13.57 -14.28 0.01
CA TRP A 30 14.66 -13.37 0.30
C TRP A 30 14.48 -12.71 1.65
N GLU A 31 15.53 -12.66 2.45
CA GLU A 31 15.59 -11.90 3.68
C GLU A 31 16.62 -10.78 3.56
N ILE A 32 16.17 -9.53 3.66
CA ILE A 32 17.00 -8.34 3.50
C ILE A 32 17.28 -7.74 4.86
N LEU A 33 18.54 -7.74 5.25
CA LEU A 33 19.03 -7.19 6.52
C LEU A 33 19.57 -5.77 6.31
N ASN A 34 19.56 -4.98 7.39
CA ASN A 34 20.13 -3.64 7.47
C ASN A 34 19.64 -2.67 6.36
N PRO A 35 18.32 -2.54 6.11
CA PRO A 35 17.81 -1.66 5.08
C PRO A 35 18.14 -0.17 5.32
N LYS A 36 18.34 0.26 6.57
CA LYS A 36 18.75 1.62 6.97
C LYS A 36 18.01 2.73 6.22
N ARG A 37 16.71 2.57 5.97
CA ARG A 37 15.88 3.48 5.18
C ARG A 37 16.37 3.72 3.75
N ALA A 38 17.02 2.74 3.15
CA ALA A 38 17.42 2.82 1.74
C ALA A 38 16.20 3.07 0.84
N HIS A 39 16.43 3.88 -0.20
CA HIS A 39 15.40 4.26 -1.17
C HIS A 39 15.35 3.27 -2.34
N ALA A 40 14.22 3.20 -3.03
CA ALA A 40 14.02 2.38 -4.23
C ALA A 40 14.42 0.90 -4.04
N LEU A 41 14.07 0.34 -2.89
CA LEU A 41 14.35 -1.05 -2.53
C LEU A 41 13.25 -1.95 -3.08
N ALA A 42 13.62 -3.07 -3.71
CA ALA A 42 12.68 -4.04 -4.29
C ALA A 42 11.72 -3.44 -5.33
N VAL A 43 12.20 -2.53 -6.18
CA VAL A 43 11.40 -1.86 -7.22
C VAL A 43 11.30 -2.72 -8.47
N GLY A 44 10.13 -2.73 -9.12
CA GLY A 44 9.91 -3.33 -10.44
C GLY A 44 10.02 -4.86 -10.46
N LEU A 45 9.70 -5.52 -9.38
CA LEU A 45 9.78 -6.98 -9.29
C LEU A 45 8.73 -7.65 -10.16
N ASP A 46 9.16 -8.52 -11.06
CA ASP A 46 8.32 -9.25 -12.00
C ASP A 46 8.53 -10.78 -11.91
N ALA A 47 8.69 -11.26 -10.70
CA ALA A 47 8.80 -12.68 -10.40
C ALA A 47 8.00 -13.01 -9.13
N PRO A 48 7.41 -14.22 -9.00
CA PRO A 48 6.61 -14.64 -7.84
C PRO A 48 7.51 -15.02 -6.66
N ILE A 49 8.31 -14.06 -6.20
CA ILE A 49 9.23 -14.21 -5.06
C ILE A 49 8.66 -13.53 -3.81
N GLU A 50 9.12 -13.97 -2.65
CA GLU A 50 8.86 -13.34 -1.38
C GLU A 50 10.10 -12.57 -0.90
N VAL A 51 9.93 -11.29 -0.55
CA VAL A 51 11.01 -10.42 -0.08
C VAL A 51 10.67 -9.88 1.30
N ASN A 52 11.37 -10.38 2.32
CA ASN A 52 11.22 -9.96 3.71
C ASN A 52 12.30 -8.92 4.07
N ILE A 53 11.91 -7.67 4.27
CA ILE A 53 12.81 -6.56 4.59
C ILE A 53 12.80 -6.34 6.11
N LYS A 54 13.89 -6.63 6.79
CA LYS A 54 14.03 -6.54 8.24
C LYS A 54 14.36 -5.13 8.71
N GLY A 55 13.37 -4.24 8.67
CA GLY A 55 13.47 -2.86 9.13
C GLY A 55 12.73 -1.88 8.22
N SER A 56 12.92 -0.59 8.50
CA SER A 56 12.26 0.49 7.76
C SER A 56 12.97 0.83 6.45
N THR A 57 12.21 1.24 5.45
CA THR A 57 12.71 1.64 4.12
C THR A 57 12.52 3.12 3.86
N GLY A 58 13.22 3.65 2.85
CA GLY A 58 13.05 5.00 2.33
C GLY A 58 11.93 5.11 1.30
N TYR A 59 12.01 6.10 0.41
CA TYR A 59 11.00 6.32 -0.61
C TYR A 59 11.00 5.23 -1.70
N TYR A 60 9.85 5.06 -2.36
CA TYR A 60 9.63 4.23 -3.53
C TYR A 60 9.93 2.74 -3.32
N CYS A 61 9.77 2.25 -2.09
CA CYS A 61 9.91 0.82 -1.80
C CYS A 61 8.80 0.02 -2.51
N ALA A 62 9.16 -1.10 -3.13
CA ALA A 62 8.25 -1.97 -3.89
C ALA A 62 7.43 -1.25 -4.97
N GLY A 63 7.90 -0.09 -5.47
CA GLY A 63 7.28 0.58 -6.61
C GLY A 63 7.26 -0.31 -7.85
N MET A 64 6.21 -0.21 -8.69
CA MET A 64 6.02 -1.00 -9.91
C MET A 64 6.04 -2.53 -9.70
N ASN A 65 5.73 -3.01 -8.49
CA ASN A 65 5.67 -4.45 -8.22
C ASN A 65 4.59 -5.12 -9.08
N LYS A 66 4.89 -6.31 -9.62
CA LYS A 66 3.93 -7.08 -10.43
C LYS A 66 3.53 -8.40 -9.78
N GLN A 67 4.49 -9.24 -9.37
CA GLN A 67 4.18 -10.60 -8.93
C GLN A 67 4.65 -10.90 -7.51
N ALA A 68 5.62 -10.11 -7.03
CA ALA A 68 6.26 -10.40 -5.75
C ALA A 68 5.35 -10.12 -4.54
N THR A 69 5.59 -10.84 -3.47
CA THR A 69 5.14 -10.48 -2.13
C THR A 69 6.29 -9.78 -1.40
N VAL A 70 6.12 -8.51 -1.07
CA VAL A 70 7.12 -7.71 -0.34
C VAL A 70 6.61 -7.41 1.06
N HIS A 71 7.31 -7.89 2.08
CA HIS A 71 6.97 -7.69 3.48
C HIS A 71 8.02 -6.81 4.17
N VAL A 72 7.62 -5.60 4.56
CA VAL A 72 8.48 -4.65 5.27
C VAL A 72 8.21 -4.71 6.76
N HIS A 73 9.17 -5.21 7.54
CA HIS A 73 9.09 -5.32 9.00
C HIS A 73 9.44 -3.99 9.69
N GLY A 74 8.86 -2.89 9.22
CA GLY A 74 9.07 -1.54 9.72
C GLY A 74 8.17 -0.55 9.01
N SER A 75 8.50 0.74 9.11
CA SER A 75 7.80 1.82 8.42
C SER A 75 8.42 2.11 7.05
N VAL A 76 7.66 2.73 6.17
CA VAL A 76 8.08 3.01 4.79
C VAL A 76 8.02 4.49 4.46
N GLY A 77 8.92 4.92 3.58
CA GLY A 77 8.98 6.28 3.07
C GLY A 77 7.89 6.60 2.02
N PRO A 78 7.94 7.81 1.43
CA PRO A 78 6.97 8.23 0.41
C PRO A 78 6.97 7.33 -0.83
N GLY A 79 5.80 7.17 -1.47
CA GLY A 79 5.66 6.45 -2.74
C GLY A 79 5.85 4.94 -2.63
N THR A 80 5.64 4.35 -1.46
CA THR A 80 5.67 2.88 -1.34
C THR A 80 4.55 2.25 -2.17
N ALA A 81 4.88 1.18 -2.91
CA ALA A 81 3.99 0.50 -3.86
C ALA A 81 3.40 1.43 -4.94
N GLU A 82 4.05 2.56 -5.22
CA GLU A 82 3.64 3.46 -6.32
C GLU A 82 3.70 2.74 -7.67
N ASN A 83 2.70 2.95 -8.53
CA ASN A 83 2.54 2.27 -9.81
C ASN A 83 2.51 0.73 -9.70
N MET A 84 2.10 0.17 -8.58
CA MET A 84 1.97 -1.27 -8.40
C MET A 84 1.00 -1.85 -9.44
N MET A 85 1.37 -2.96 -10.06
CA MET A 85 0.58 -3.61 -11.11
C MET A 85 -0.18 -4.83 -10.58
N SER A 86 0.43 -5.59 -9.68
CA SER A 86 -0.16 -6.77 -9.02
C SER A 86 0.76 -7.27 -7.89
N GLY A 87 0.45 -8.42 -7.30
CA GLY A 87 1.19 -8.98 -6.16
C GLY A 87 0.74 -8.38 -4.82
N THR A 88 1.57 -8.45 -3.80
CA THR A 88 1.21 -8.01 -2.44
C THR A 88 2.35 -7.25 -1.80
N VAL A 89 2.03 -6.12 -1.17
CA VAL A 89 2.97 -5.37 -0.33
C VAL A 89 2.39 -5.24 1.08
N ILE A 90 3.14 -5.66 2.09
CA ILE A 90 2.75 -5.63 3.51
C ILE A 90 3.73 -4.75 4.27
N VAL A 91 3.21 -3.77 5.01
CA VAL A 91 3.97 -2.85 5.86
C VAL A 91 3.52 -3.04 7.30
N GLU A 92 4.44 -3.44 8.20
CA GLU A 92 4.12 -3.64 9.61
C GLU A 92 3.93 -2.32 10.37
N GLY A 93 4.66 -1.28 9.98
CA GLY A 93 4.59 0.06 10.58
C GLY A 93 3.73 1.03 9.78
N ASP A 94 4.11 2.30 9.85
CA ASP A 94 3.44 3.39 9.15
C ASP A 94 3.97 3.57 7.73
N ALA A 95 3.13 4.12 6.87
CA ALA A 95 3.52 4.57 5.54
C ALA A 95 3.48 6.09 5.44
N SER A 96 4.49 6.65 4.80
CA SER A 96 4.56 8.08 4.52
C SER A 96 3.62 8.46 3.36
N GLN A 97 3.79 9.63 2.76
CA GLN A 97 2.93 10.16 1.71
C GLN A 97 2.91 9.28 0.44
N TYR A 98 1.82 9.33 -0.30
CA TYR A 98 1.64 8.71 -1.61
C TYR A 98 1.72 7.16 -1.61
N ALA A 99 1.46 6.49 -0.49
CA ALA A 99 1.43 5.03 -0.46
C ALA A 99 0.36 4.50 -1.43
N GLY A 100 0.74 3.58 -2.32
CA GLY A 100 -0.14 3.01 -3.33
C GLY A 100 -0.56 3.95 -4.45
N ALA A 101 0.11 5.12 -4.60
CA ALA A 101 -0.23 6.09 -5.65
C ALA A 101 -0.22 5.44 -7.03
N THR A 102 -1.21 5.79 -7.86
CA THR A 102 -1.34 5.32 -9.26
C THR A 102 -1.32 3.80 -9.44
N GLY A 103 -1.52 3.02 -8.37
CA GLY A 103 -1.52 1.56 -8.43
C GLY A 103 -2.65 1.02 -9.31
N ASN A 104 -2.32 0.09 -10.21
CA ASN A 104 -3.24 -0.49 -11.18
C ASN A 104 -3.86 -1.80 -10.70
N GLY A 105 -3.28 -2.43 -9.69
CA GLY A 105 -3.79 -3.68 -9.14
C GLY A 105 -2.90 -4.25 -8.04
N GLY A 106 -3.27 -5.40 -7.52
CA GLY A 106 -2.63 -6.02 -6.37
C GLY A 106 -3.14 -5.48 -5.04
N THR A 107 -2.46 -5.82 -3.96
CA THR A 107 -2.90 -5.47 -2.60
C THR A 107 -1.77 -4.81 -1.81
N LEU A 108 -2.04 -3.63 -1.25
CA LEU A 108 -1.17 -2.95 -0.29
C LEU A 108 -1.81 -2.99 1.10
N ILE A 109 -1.12 -3.59 2.07
CA ILE A 109 -1.59 -3.67 3.45
C ILE A 109 -0.65 -2.86 4.35
N ILE A 110 -1.18 -1.83 5.02
CA ILE A 110 -0.45 -1.01 5.99
C ILE A 110 -1.05 -1.28 7.36
N LYS A 111 -0.26 -1.86 8.28
CA LYS A 111 -0.75 -2.19 9.63
C LYS A 111 -0.77 -1.00 10.57
N GLY A 112 0.02 0.03 10.30
CA GLY A 112 -0.02 1.33 10.97
C GLY A 112 -0.91 2.34 10.26
N ASN A 113 -0.51 3.61 10.32
CA ASN A 113 -1.17 4.72 9.65
C ASN A 113 -0.57 4.96 8.25
N ALA A 114 -1.33 5.59 7.37
CA ALA A 114 -0.82 6.15 6.14
C ALA A 114 -0.97 7.68 6.15
N SER A 115 0.04 8.36 5.67
CA SER A 115 0.05 9.83 5.62
C SER A 115 -0.82 10.35 4.45
N SER A 116 -0.67 11.62 4.12
CA SER A 116 -1.47 12.28 3.07
C SER A 116 -1.33 11.62 1.69
N ARG A 117 -2.40 11.70 0.91
CA ARG A 117 -2.49 11.21 -0.47
C ARG A 117 -2.26 9.70 -0.62
N CYS A 118 -2.61 8.92 0.40
CA CYS A 118 -2.66 7.46 0.28
C CYS A 118 -3.66 7.09 -0.82
N GLY A 119 -3.26 6.27 -1.80
CA GLY A 119 -4.10 5.87 -2.93
C GLY A 119 -4.42 6.97 -3.93
N ILE A 120 -3.65 8.08 -3.94
CA ILE A 120 -3.87 9.13 -4.96
C ILE A 120 -3.82 8.55 -6.37
N SER A 121 -4.82 8.88 -7.18
CA SER A 121 -4.97 8.45 -8.58
C SER A 121 -4.88 6.93 -8.76
N MET A 122 -5.26 6.13 -7.76
CA MET A 122 -5.28 4.67 -7.87
C MET A 122 -6.23 4.21 -8.99
N LYS A 123 -5.89 3.10 -9.66
CA LYS A 123 -6.54 2.63 -10.89
C LYS A 123 -6.96 1.16 -10.80
N GLY A 124 -7.13 0.62 -9.59
CA GLY A 124 -7.53 -0.77 -9.39
C GLY A 124 -6.78 -1.51 -8.28
N ILE A 125 -5.80 -0.86 -7.63
CA ILE A 125 -5.15 -1.42 -6.45
C ILE A 125 -6.13 -1.47 -5.27
N ASP A 126 -6.03 -2.52 -4.43
CA ASP A 126 -6.72 -2.62 -3.16
C ASP A 126 -5.76 -2.20 -2.04
N ILE A 127 -6.13 -1.16 -1.27
CA ILE A 127 -5.33 -0.64 -0.18
C ILE A 127 -6.07 -0.84 1.14
N VAL A 128 -5.43 -1.50 2.10
CA VAL A 128 -5.95 -1.70 3.45
C VAL A 128 -5.05 -1.00 4.46
N VAL A 129 -5.58 0.00 5.16
CA VAL A 129 -4.90 0.71 6.24
C VAL A 129 -5.58 0.36 7.56
N LYS A 130 -4.84 -0.29 8.49
CA LYS A 130 -5.39 -0.63 9.80
C LYS A 130 -5.46 0.55 10.76
N GLY A 131 -4.67 1.59 10.54
CA GLY A 131 -4.73 2.87 11.22
C GLY A 131 -5.56 3.90 10.45
N SER A 132 -5.18 5.15 10.59
CA SER A 132 -5.82 6.31 9.98
C SER A 132 -5.09 6.74 8.69
N VAL A 133 -5.76 7.57 7.88
CA VAL A 133 -5.19 8.15 6.66
C VAL A 133 -5.20 9.68 6.72
N GLY A 134 -4.17 10.30 6.14
CA GLY A 134 -4.01 11.74 6.11
C GLY A 134 -4.79 12.42 4.98
N HIS A 135 -4.59 13.74 4.85
CA HIS A 135 -5.28 14.60 3.88
C HIS A 135 -5.25 14.09 2.45
N ASN A 136 -6.34 14.32 1.73
CA ASN A 136 -6.51 14.04 0.30
C ASN A 136 -6.18 12.58 -0.06
N SER A 137 -6.43 11.64 0.84
CA SER A 137 -6.34 10.22 0.51
C SER A 137 -7.41 9.85 -0.53
N ALA A 138 -7.06 8.96 -1.46
CA ALA A 138 -7.86 8.63 -2.65
C ALA A 138 -8.21 9.84 -3.54
N PHE A 139 -7.41 10.93 -3.52
CA PHE A 139 -7.59 12.04 -4.45
C PHE A 139 -7.49 11.57 -5.90
N MET A 140 -8.47 11.91 -6.74
CA MET A 140 -8.58 11.48 -8.14
C MET A 140 -8.51 9.95 -8.31
N ALA A 141 -8.98 9.18 -7.34
CA ALA A 141 -8.99 7.73 -7.43
C ALA A 141 -9.99 7.27 -8.50
N GLN A 142 -9.53 6.42 -9.42
CA GLN A 142 -10.30 6.01 -10.61
C GLN A 142 -11.00 4.68 -10.39
N ALA A 143 -10.34 3.71 -9.77
CA ALA A 143 -10.88 2.38 -9.50
C ALA A 143 -10.12 1.71 -8.35
N GLY A 144 -10.65 0.61 -7.81
CA GLY A 144 -10.08 -0.14 -6.70
C GLY A 144 -10.71 0.24 -5.36
N HIS A 145 -10.15 -0.27 -4.28
CA HIS A 145 -10.72 -0.10 -2.94
C HIS A 145 -9.69 0.51 -1.98
N LEU A 146 -10.14 1.47 -1.17
CA LEU A 146 -9.39 1.95 -0.01
C LEU A 146 -10.17 1.59 1.25
N VAL A 147 -9.61 0.73 2.10
CA VAL A 147 -10.21 0.32 3.37
C VAL A 147 -9.43 0.94 4.53
N VAL A 148 -10.06 1.79 5.32
CA VAL A 148 -9.46 2.50 6.46
C VAL A 148 -10.17 2.06 7.74
N ARG A 149 -9.45 1.47 8.69
CA ARG A 149 -10.02 1.07 9.98
C ARG A 149 -10.02 2.19 11.02
N GLY A 150 -9.13 3.16 10.87
CA GLY A 150 -9.07 4.37 11.69
C GLY A 150 -9.85 5.53 11.06
N ASP A 151 -9.42 6.74 11.40
CA ASP A 151 -10.01 7.99 10.91
C ASP A 151 -9.42 8.40 9.56
N ALA A 152 -10.14 9.19 8.79
CA ALA A 152 -9.66 9.84 7.58
C ALA A 152 -9.74 11.35 7.72
N GLU A 153 -8.65 12.05 7.37
CA GLU A 153 -8.58 13.51 7.43
C GLU A 153 -9.36 14.16 6.27
N ASP A 154 -9.33 15.50 6.22
CA ASP A 154 -10.04 16.31 5.23
C ASP A 154 -9.64 15.97 3.78
N GLY A 155 -10.61 16.09 2.87
CA GLY A 155 -10.40 15.90 1.43
C GLY A 155 -10.31 14.44 0.98
N LEU A 156 -10.84 13.52 1.79
CA LEU A 156 -10.96 12.11 1.38
C LEU A 156 -11.79 12.00 0.11
N GLY A 157 -11.27 11.28 -0.90
CA GLY A 157 -11.98 11.01 -2.14
C GLY A 157 -12.29 12.26 -2.97
N ASP A 158 -11.54 13.35 -2.81
CA ASP A 158 -11.73 14.54 -3.66
C ASP A 158 -11.47 14.16 -5.14
N SER A 159 -12.40 14.51 -6.03
CA SER A 159 -12.40 14.12 -7.44
C SER A 159 -12.43 12.60 -7.65
N LEU A 160 -13.24 11.90 -6.85
CA LEU A 160 -13.43 10.45 -6.95
C LEU A 160 -14.18 10.07 -8.22
N TYR A 161 -13.78 8.96 -8.85
CA TYR A 161 -14.48 8.39 -10.02
C TYR A 161 -15.24 7.12 -9.61
N GLU A 162 -14.70 5.93 -9.91
CA GLU A 162 -15.35 4.63 -9.64
C GLU A 162 -14.71 3.85 -8.48
N ALA A 163 -13.72 4.45 -7.80
CA ALA A 163 -13.10 3.81 -6.64
C ALA A 163 -14.05 3.82 -5.44
N VAL A 164 -13.92 2.83 -4.59
CA VAL A 164 -14.75 2.67 -3.39
C VAL A 164 -13.90 2.81 -2.13
N ILE A 165 -14.38 3.60 -1.17
CA ILE A 165 -13.67 3.86 0.08
C ILE A 165 -14.53 3.38 1.26
N TYR A 166 -13.95 2.56 2.13
CA TYR A 166 -14.55 2.10 3.38
C TYR A 166 -13.82 2.73 4.56
N VAL A 167 -14.52 3.43 5.44
CA VAL A 167 -13.94 4.02 6.65
C VAL A 167 -14.71 3.55 7.88
N ALA A 168 -14.01 2.91 8.83
CA ALA A 168 -14.62 2.48 10.07
C ALA A 168 -14.62 3.57 11.16
N GLY A 169 -13.69 4.52 11.07
CA GLY A 169 -13.58 5.66 11.98
C GLY A 169 -14.35 6.90 11.50
N ARG A 170 -13.92 8.06 11.96
CA ARG A 170 -14.50 9.36 11.58
C ARG A 170 -13.85 9.85 10.29
N THR A 171 -14.62 10.62 9.53
CA THR A 171 -14.12 11.34 8.35
C THR A 171 -14.08 12.83 8.64
N GLY A 172 -13.05 13.49 8.09
CA GLY A 172 -13.02 14.94 7.98
C GLY A 172 -14.02 15.46 6.95
N LYS A 173 -13.82 16.67 6.45
CA LYS A 173 -14.69 17.27 5.42
C LYS A 173 -14.54 16.53 4.09
N LEU A 174 -15.65 16.00 3.61
CA LEU A 174 -15.74 15.43 2.26
C LEU A 174 -15.91 16.55 1.23
N ARG A 175 -15.51 16.30 0.01
CA ARG A 175 -15.78 17.14 -1.16
C ARG A 175 -17.03 16.67 -1.89
N ALA A 176 -17.51 17.49 -2.82
CA ALA A 176 -18.77 17.26 -3.51
C ALA A 176 -18.83 15.93 -4.28
N ASP A 177 -17.69 15.45 -4.76
CA ASP A 177 -17.57 14.26 -5.58
C ASP A 177 -17.45 12.95 -4.75
N CYS A 178 -17.36 13.07 -3.43
CA CYS A 178 -17.29 11.93 -2.52
C CYS A 178 -18.56 11.89 -1.66
N GLN A 179 -19.45 10.96 -1.94
CA GLN A 179 -20.73 10.84 -1.25
C GLN A 179 -20.71 9.65 -0.29
N ALA A 180 -21.15 9.90 0.96
CA ALA A 180 -21.34 8.83 1.92
C ALA A 180 -22.60 8.03 1.55
N GLN A 181 -22.49 6.70 1.57
CA GLN A 181 -23.59 5.77 1.34
C GLN A 181 -23.71 4.81 2.52
N GLU A 182 -24.94 4.38 2.81
CA GLU A 182 -25.15 3.31 3.78
C GLU A 182 -24.68 1.97 3.21
N LEU A 183 -23.99 1.19 4.06
CA LEU A 183 -23.62 -0.18 3.70
C LEU A 183 -24.89 -1.02 3.61
N THR A 184 -25.20 -1.46 2.40
CA THR A 184 -26.29 -2.41 2.20
C THR A 184 -25.88 -3.81 2.66
N CYS A 185 -26.88 -4.65 2.95
CA CYS A 185 -26.87 -5.94 3.65
C CYS A 185 -25.81 -7.00 3.24
N LEU A 186 -25.00 -6.77 2.23
CA LEU A 186 -23.95 -7.71 1.79
C LEU A 186 -22.68 -7.69 2.66
N LEU A 187 -22.52 -6.68 3.51
CA LEU A 187 -21.42 -6.57 4.47
C LEU A 187 -22.00 -6.49 5.89
N TYR A 188 -22.64 -7.56 6.34
CA TYR A 188 -23.21 -7.65 7.69
C TYR A 188 -22.11 -7.53 8.76
N THR A 189 -22.15 -6.47 9.54
CA THR A 189 -21.45 -6.37 10.82
C THR A 189 -22.51 -6.38 11.94
N PRO A 190 -22.36 -7.22 12.97
CA PRO A 190 -23.40 -7.38 14.01
C PRO A 190 -23.54 -6.20 14.97
N ASP A 191 -22.73 -5.17 14.85
CA ASP A 191 -22.76 -4.01 15.75
C ASP A 191 -22.99 -2.69 14.98
N PRO A 192 -24.19 -2.09 15.11
CA PRO A 192 -24.50 -0.81 14.46
C PRO A 192 -23.64 0.38 14.94
N ALA A 193 -22.97 0.26 16.10
CA ALA A 193 -22.08 1.30 16.62
C ALA A 193 -20.68 1.24 15.98
N THR A 194 -20.34 0.17 15.26
CA THR A 194 -19.05 -0.07 14.63
C THR A 194 -19.13 -0.28 13.12
N SER A 195 -20.30 -0.02 12.51
CA SER A 195 -20.48 -0.17 11.06
C SER A 195 -19.59 0.79 10.30
N PRO A 196 -18.73 0.31 9.38
CA PRO A 196 -17.91 1.19 8.55
C PRO A 196 -18.79 1.99 7.59
N THR A 197 -18.38 3.20 7.25
CA THR A 197 -19.05 4.04 6.26
C THR A 197 -18.46 3.76 4.88
N LEU A 198 -19.33 3.56 3.90
CA LEU A 198 -18.97 3.40 2.49
C LEU A 198 -18.99 4.79 1.81
N PHE A 199 -18.00 5.05 0.98
CA PHE A 199 -17.94 6.22 0.10
C PHE A 199 -17.72 5.76 -1.34
N ALA A 200 -18.55 6.26 -2.23
CA ALA A 200 -18.47 6.01 -3.66
C ALA A 200 -18.76 7.27 -4.46
#